data_551c69ed71e50155941e94b0e0e27781
#
_entry.id   551c69ed71e50155941e94b0e0e27781
#
_cell.length_a   1.000
_cell.length_b   1.000
_cell.length_c   1.000
_cell.angle_alpha   90.00
_cell.angle_beta   90.00
_cell.angle_gamma   90.00
#
_symmetry.space_group_name_H-M   'P 1'
#
loop_
_entity.id
_entity.type
_entity.pdbx_description
1 polymer ?
#
loop_
_entity_poly.entity_id
_entity_poly.type
_entity_poly.pdbx_seq_one_letter_code
_entity_poly.pdbx_strand_id
1 'polypeptide(L)'
;MSFNEVYITNTSSFFPNDAVSNDEMEEYLGYINDSPSRSKAIVLRNNGIKRRFYALKKDGTSTHTNAQMTSLAVNALFKNTPAGIKSIELLSCGTSTPDQLMPSHGVMVHGWLPDANPIEVVSPAGVCCAGMHAFKYAYLATKTGDVQRCVATGSERFSISLVSAHFEDEAKRLKQLVDDPYIGFEKEFLR
;
A
#
# COMPACT_ATOMS: atom_id res chain seq x y z
N MET A 1 -13.58 -25.79 -23.95
CA MET A 1 -12.81 -24.53 -23.94
C MET A 1 -11.38 -24.88 -23.53
N SER A 2 -10.37 -24.52 -24.31
CA SER A 2 -8.97 -24.64 -23.86
C SER A 2 -8.61 -23.38 -23.10
N PHE A 3 -8.01 -23.52 -21.92
CA PHE A 3 -7.47 -22.40 -21.18
C PHE A 3 -6.02 -22.15 -21.59
N ASN A 4 -5.61 -20.89 -21.59
CA ASN A 4 -4.24 -20.50 -21.86
C ASN A 4 -3.32 -20.89 -20.69
N GLU A 5 -2.06 -21.17 -20.98
CA GLU A 5 -1.02 -21.19 -19.97
C GLU A 5 -0.65 -19.76 -19.58
N VAL A 6 -0.48 -19.50 -18.28
CA VAL A 6 -0.19 -18.16 -17.74
C VAL A 6 1.16 -18.18 -17.06
N TYR A 7 2.00 -17.20 -17.41
CA TYR A 7 3.37 -17.08 -16.90
C TYR A 7 3.60 -15.70 -16.27
N ILE A 8 4.37 -15.66 -15.18
CA ILE A 8 4.95 -14.44 -14.67
C ILE A 8 6.23 -14.18 -15.44
N THR A 9 6.24 -13.17 -16.28
CA THR A 9 7.37 -12.85 -17.17
C THR A 9 8.34 -11.83 -16.58
N ASN A 10 7.87 -10.99 -15.69
CA ASN A 10 8.70 -9.98 -15.01
C ASN A 10 8.13 -9.61 -13.65
N THR A 11 8.98 -9.11 -12.75
CA THR A 11 8.62 -8.57 -11.45
C THR A 11 9.42 -7.31 -11.16
N SER A 12 8.84 -6.38 -10.42
CA SER A 12 9.52 -5.17 -9.98
C SER A 12 8.99 -4.71 -8.63
N SER A 13 9.71 -3.79 -8.01
CA SER A 13 9.27 -3.14 -6.78
C SER A 13 9.75 -1.68 -6.78
N PHE A 14 9.04 -0.86 -6.02
CA PHE A 14 9.45 0.50 -5.70
C PHE A 14 9.29 0.73 -4.20
N PHE A 15 10.30 1.24 -3.56
CA PHE A 15 10.30 1.63 -2.16
C PHE A 15 10.63 3.13 -2.06
N PRO A 16 9.77 3.93 -1.40
CA PRO A 16 10.00 5.36 -1.27
C PRO A 16 11.12 5.64 -0.25
N ASN A 17 11.97 6.63 -0.56
CA ASN A 17 13.02 7.14 0.32
C ASN A 17 14.04 6.07 0.79
N ASP A 18 14.77 6.35 1.85
CA ASP A 18 15.70 5.41 2.47
C ASP A 18 14.99 4.49 3.47
N ALA A 19 15.59 3.34 3.72
CA ALA A 19 15.07 2.38 4.68
C ALA A 19 15.18 2.91 6.11
N VAL A 20 14.08 2.91 6.84
CA VAL A 20 13.99 3.36 8.24
C VAL A 20 14.15 2.16 9.18
N SER A 21 15.08 2.24 10.10
CA SER A 21 15.31 1.23 11.13
C SER A 21 14.24 1.27 12.25
N ASN A 22 14.27 0.26 13.12
CA ASN A 22 13.39 0.22 14.28
C ASN A 22 13.61 1.40 15.25
N ASP A 23 14.84 1.85 15.38
CA ASP A 23 15.18 2.93 16.31
C ASP A 23 14.72 4.29 15.77
N GLU A 24 14.77 4.48 14.46
CA GLU A 24 14.39 5.73 13.80
C GLU A 24 12.87 5.90 13.59
N MET A 25 12.06 4.85 13.82
CA MET A 25 10.62 4.89 13.51
C MET A 25 9.91 6.11 14.07
N GLU A 26 10.15 6.43 15.35
CA GLU A 26 9.48 7.51 16.07
C GLU A 26 9.94 8.90 15.63
N GLU A 27 11.11 9.01 14.97
CA GLU A 27 11.55 10.27 14.37
C GLU A 27 10.71 10.64 13.14
N TYR A 28 10.10 9.64 12.47
CA TYR A 28 9.21 9.83 11.33
C TYR A 28 7.74 9.87 11.74
N LEU A 29 7.34 9.01 12.67
CA LEU A 29 5.94 8.83 13.05
C LEU A 29 5.52 9.74 14.21
N GLY A 30 6.48 10.30 14.93
CA GLY A 30 6.24 11.09 16.14
C GLY A 30 6.04 10.22 17.39
N TYR A 31 5.92 10.90 18.52
CA TYR A 31 5.71 10.30 19.84
C TYR A 31 4.27 10.52 20.28
N ILE A 32 3.64 9.50 20.84
CA ILE A 32 2.33 9.63 21.49
C ILE A 32 2.58 10.02 22.94
N ASN A 33 1.97 11.13 23.40
CA ASN A 33 2.19 11.70 24.73
C ASN A 33 3.67 12.07 25.02
N ASP A 34 4.40 12.52 24.01
CA ASP A 34 5.82 12.90 24.08
C ASP A 34 6.74 11.84 24.70
N SER A 35 6.37 10.58 24.54
CA SER A 35 7.09 9.46 25.14
C SER A 35 7.26 8.30 24.15
N PRO A 36 8.42 7.61 24.18
CA PRO A 36 8.62 6.41 23.37
C PRO A 36 7.60 5.31 23.71
N SER A 37 7.18 4.58 22.69
CA SER A 37 6.24 3.46 22.85
C SER A 37 6.85 2.33 23.69
N ARG A 38 6.22 1.99 24.82
CA ARG A 38 6.64 0.87 25.68
C ARG A 38 6.48 -0.49 25.01
N SER A 39 5.53 -0.61 24.09
CA SER A 39 5.24 -1.86 23.38
C SER A 39 6.10 -2.08 22.15
N LYS A 40 6.79 -1.05 21.65
CA LYS A 40 7.57 -1.09 20.39
C LYS A 40 8.53 -2.27 20.35
N ALA A 41 9.35 -2.45 21.38
CA ALA A 41 10.35 -3.51 21.42
C ALA A 41 9.73 -4.92 21.36
N ILE A 42 8.60 -5.12 22.03
CA ILE A 42 7.88 -6.42 22.04
C ILE A 42 7.27 -6.71 20.68
N VAL A 43 6.55 -5.72 20.10
CA VAL A 43 5.89 -5.85 18.79
C VAL A 43 6.91 -6.13 17.71
N LEU A 44 7.99 -5.35 17.64
CA LEU A 44 9.03 -5.48 16.62
C LEU A 44 9.82 -6.80 16.76
N ARG A 45 10.04 -7.28 17.97
CA ARG A 45 10.63 -8.59 18.18
C ARG A 45 9.73 -9.72 17.68
N ASN A 46 8.42 -9.61 17.91
CA ASN A 46 7.46 -10.65 17.52
C ASN A 46 7.22 -10.70 16.00
N ASN A 47 7.21 -9.56 15.32
CA ASN A 47 6.99 -9.52 13.86
C ASN A 47 8.29 -9.70 13.05
N GLY A 48 9.46 -9.58 13.67
CA GLY A 48 10.77 -9.78 13.05
C GLY A 48 11.16 -8.70 12.02
N ILE A 49 10.37 -7.64 11.85
CA ILE A 49 10.66 -6.54 10.92
C ILE A 49 11.78 -5.67 11.45
N LYS A 50 12.85 -5.51 10.70
CA LYS A 50 14.02 -4.71 11.07
C LYS A 50 14.07 -3.35 10.38
N ARG A 51 13.53 -3.25 9.18
CA ARG A 51 13.50 -2.04 8.35
C ARG A 51 12.16 -1.92 7.64
N ARG A 52 11.76 -0.68 7.33
CA ARG A 52 10.59 -0.33 6.53
C ARG A 52 10.89 0.90 5.71
N PHE A 53 9.99 1.20 4.76
CA PHE A 53 10.10 2.37 3.91
C PHE A 53 8.86 3.24 4.16
N TYR A 54 9.06 4.52 4.38
CA TYR A 54 7.99 5.47 4.59
C TYR A 54 7.93 6.47 3.45
N ALA A 55 6.75 6.66 2.85
CA ALA A 55 6.48 7.77 1.93
C ALA A 55 6.28 9.08 2.70
N LEU A 56 7.17 9.35 3.65
CA LEU A 56 7.08 10.40 4.64
C LEU A 56 8.49 10.89 4.98
N LYS A 57 8.66 12.20 5.20
CA LYS A 57 9.85 12.79 5.81
C LYS A 57 9.67 12.93 7.32
N LYS A 58 10.76 13.20 8.03
CA LYS A 58 10.74 13.44 9.50
C LYS A 58 9.92 14.66 9.91
N ASP A 59 9.74 15.63 9.01
CA ASP A 59 8.89 16.80 9.21
C ASP A 59 7.38 16.56 8.99
N GLY A 60 6.99 15.31 8.73
CA GLY A 60 5.60 14.92 8.44
C GLY A 60 5.18 15.11 6.98
N THR A 61 6.05 15.66 6.12
CA THR A 61 5.72 15.87 4.70
C THR A 61 5.66 14.55 3.94
N SER A 62 4.55 14.28 3.25
CA SER A 62 4.41 13.15 2.34
C SER A 62 5.29 13.33 1.10
N THR A 63 6.03 12.29 0.71
CA THR A 63 6.95 12.33 -0.44
C THR A 63 6.34 11.77 -1.72
N HIS A 64 5.46 10.79 -1.61
CA HIS A 64 4.82 10.12 -2.74
C HIS A 64 3.36 9.81 -2.41
N THR A 65 2.50 9.86 -3.41
CA THR A 65 1.17 9.26 -3.33
C THR A 65 1.26 7.75 -3.58
N ASN A 66 0.23 6.99 -3.19
CA ASN A 66 0.20 5.55 -3.45
C ASN A 66 0.17 5.25 -4.97
N ALA A 67 -0.59 6.03 -5.73
CA ALA A 67 -0.64 5.90 -7.18
C ALA A 67 0.72 6.19 -7.84
N GLN A 68 1.47 7.20 -7.35
CA GLN A 68 2.83 7.47 -7.83
C GLN A 68 3.78 6.30 -7.56
N MET A 69 3.79 5.76 -6.34
CA MET A 69 4.64 4.61 -6.00
C MET A 69 4.33 3.40 -6.88
N THR A 70 3.05 3.13 -7.08
CA THR A 70 2.59 2.02 -7.93
C THR A 70 3.03 2.22 -9.38
N SER A 71 2.86 3.42 -9.93
CA SER A 71 3.26 3.73 -11.31
C SER A 71 4.77 3.61 -11.52
N LEU A 72 5.58 4.00 -10.53
CA LEU A 72 7.04 3.84 -10.58
C LEU A 72 7.45 2.36 -10.60
N ALA A 73 6.76 1.51 -9.83
CA ALA A 73 6.97 0.07 -9.90
C ALA A 73 6.54 -0.50 -11.26
N VAL A 74 5.39 -0.08 -11.81
CA VAL A 74 4.93 -0.50 -13.15
C VAL A 74 5.92 -0.07 -14.23
N ASN A 75 6.39 1.18 -14.22
CA ASN A 75 7.39 1.65 -15.18
C ASN A 75 8.69 0.83 -15.12
N ALA A 76 9.10 0.41 -13.92
CA ALA A 76 10.30 -0.41 -13.74
C ALA A 76 10.20 -1.78 -14.42
N LEU A 77 8.99 -2.37 -14.54
CA LEU A 77 8.77 -3.63 -15.27
C LEU A 77 9.21 -3.54 -16.75
N PHE A 78 9.03 -2.36 -17.36
CA PHE A 78 9.20 -2.18 -18.80
C PHE A 78 10.52 -1.52 -19.19
N LYS A 79 11.35 -1.14 -18.24
CA LYS A 79 12.60 -0.41 -18.47
C LYS A 79 13.54 -1.09 -19.48
N ASN A 80 13.50 -2.43 -19.56
CA ASN A 80 14.32 -3.24 -20.47
C ASN A 80 13.48 -4.25 -21.28
N THR A 81 12.20 -3.98 -21.45
CA THR A 81 11.26 -4.89 -22.12
C THR A 81 10.96 -4.36 -23.52
N PRO A 82 11.27 -5.13 -24.60
CA PRO A 82 11.03 -4.67 -25.99
C PRO A 82 9.58 -4.29 -26.28
N ALA A 83 8.63 -4.99 -25.64
CA ALA A 83 7.19 -4.75 -25.84
C ALA A 83 6.74 -3.38 -25.29
N GLY A 84 7.47 -2.84 -24.29
CA GLY A 84 7.16 -1.56 -23.65
C GLY A 84 5.81 -1.54 -22.93
N ILE A 85 5.54 -0.41 -22.26
CA ILE A 85 4.33 -0.18 -21.48
C ILE A 85 3.06 -0.18 -22.34
N LYS A 86 3.17 0.15 -23.63
CA LYS A 86 2.04 0.16 -24.59
C LYS A 86 1.46 -1.23 -24.84
N SER A 87 2.16 -2.28 -24.46
CA SER A 87 1.67 -3.65 -24.63
C SER A 87 0.73 -4.13 -23.53
N ILE A 88 0.52 -3.34 -22.48
CA ILE A 88 -0.43 -3.69 -21.41
C ILE A 88 -1.84 -3.60 -21.97
N GLU A 89 -2.65 -4.61 -21.67
CA GLU A 89 -4.08 -4.67 -22.04
C GLU A 89 -4.97 -4.53 -20.80
N LEU A 90 -4.48 -4.99 -19.65
CA LEU A 90 -5.16 -4.92 -18.35
C LEU A 90 -4.19 -4.47 -17.25
N LEU A 91 -4.62 -3.50 -16.47
CA LEU A 91 -3.95 -3.04 -15.26
C LEU A 91 -4.84 -3.32 -14.04
N SER A 92 -4.45 -4.26 -13.21
CA SER A 92 -5.15 -4.62 -11.97
C SER A 92 -4.36 -4.16 -10.75
N CYS A 93 -4.86 -3.12 -10.06
CA CYS A 93 -4.15 -2.44 -8.97
C CYS A 93 -4.86 -2.64 -7.64
N GLY A 94 -4.34 -3.55 -6.79
CA GLY A 94 -4.87 -3.80 -5.45
C GLY A 94 -4.26 -2.89 -4.41
N THR A 95 -5.11 -2.26 -3.60
CA THR A 95 -4.69 -1.48 -2.43
C THR A 95 -5.81 -1.38 -1.39
N SER A 96 -5.42 -1.21 -0.13
CA SER A 96 -6.33 -0.87 0.97
C SER A 96 -6.22 0.61 1.35
N THR A 97 -5.20 1.30 0.84
CA THR A 97 -4.93 2.71 1.13
C THR A 97 -4.88 3.53 -0.16
N PRO A 98 -5.98 3.59 -0.95
CA PRO A 98 -6.03 4.47 -2.12
C PRO A 98 -5.86 5.93 -1.68
N ASP A 99 -5.28 6.76 -2.54
CA ASP A 99 -5.11 8.18 -2.23
C ASP A 99 -6.45 8.89 -2.10
N GLN A 100 -7.47 8.39 -2.80
CA GLN A 100 -8.87 8.85 -2.76
C GLN A 100 -9.81 7.76 -3.30
N LEU A 101 -11.11 7.91 -3.04
CA LEU A 101 -12.11 6.94 -3.48
C LEU A 101 -12.41 7.04 -4.98
N MET A 102 -12.43 8.25 -5.53
CA MET A 102 -12.74 8.53 -6.94
C MET A 102 -11.81 9.60 -7.51
N PRO A 103 -11.17 9.35 -8.67
CA PRO A 103 -11.19 8.11 -9.44
C PRO A 103 -10.53 6.95 -8.68
N SER A 104 -10.78 5.71 -9.10
CA SER A 104 -10.21 4.52 -8.44
C SER A 104 -8.68 4.50 -8.51
N HIS A 105 -8.05 3.75 -7.60
CA HIS A 105 -6.59 3.68 -7.51
C HIS A 105 -5.92 3.31 -8.83
N GLY A 106 -6.41 2.28 -9.53
CA GLY A 106 -5.84 1.87 -10.82
C GLY A 106 -5.98 2.94 -11.91
N VAL A 107 -7.07 3.71 -11.91
CA VAL A 107 -7.24 4.85 -12.84
C VAL A 107 -6.22 5.95 -12.54
N MET A 108 -5.98 6.24 -11.25
CA MET A 108 -4.93 7.19 -10.86
C MET A 108 -3.54 6.69 -11.27
N VAL A 109 -3.26 5.39 -11.08
CA VAL A 109 -2.00 4.76 -11.53
C VAL A 109 -1.84 4.89 -13.04
N HIS A 110 -2.89 4.58 -13.81
CA HIS A 110 -2.88 4.74 -15.27
C HIS A 110 -2.58 6.17 -15.70
N GLY A 111 -3.13 7.17 -14.99
CA GLY A 111 -2.84 8.59 -15.22
C GLY A 111 -1.36 8.98 -15.05
N TRP A 112 -0.59 8.20 -14.26
CA TRP A 112 0.86 8.35 -14.10
C TRP A 112 1.69 7.53 -15.10
N LEU A 113 1.04 6.90 -16.09
CA LEU A 113 1.66 6.10 -17.14
C LEU A 113 1.41 6.74 -18.52
N PRO A 114 2.04 7.88 -18.84
CA PRO A 114 1.71 8.68 -20.02
C PRO A 114 1.90 7.93 -21.34
N ASP A 115 2.76 6.92 -21.37
CA ASP A 115 3.02 6.11 -22.55
C ASP A 115 2.07 4.89 -22.68
N ALA A 116 1.20 4.63 -21.69
CA ALA A 116 0.25 3.54 -21.77
C ALA A 116 -0.90 3.86 -22.71
N ASN A 117 -1.37 2.85 -23.44
CA ASN A 117 -2.60 2.97 -24.26
C ASN A 117 -3.84 3.03 -23.32
N PRO A 118 -5.03 3.39 -23.85
CA PRO A 118 -6.29 3.07 -23.19
C PRO A 118 -6.40 1.55 -22.95
N ILE A 119 -6.63 1.16 -21.70
CA ILE A 119 -6.61 -0.24 -21.25
C ILE A 119 -7.75 -0.51 -20.27
N GLU A 120 -8.06 -1.77 -20.06
CA GLU A 120 -8.91 -2.14 -18.93
C GLU A 120 -8.20 -1.87 -17.61
N VAL A 121 -8.92 -1.26 -16.65
CA VAL A 121 -8.38 -0.94 -15.32
C VAL A 121 -9.30 -1.47 -14.23
N VAL A 122 -8.75 -2.27 -13.33
CA VAL A 122 -9.45 -2.83 -12.17
C VAL A 122 -8.74 -2.45 -10.88
N SER A 123 -9.52 -2.08 -9.87
CA SER A 123 -8.98 -1.63 -8.57
C SER A 123 -9.59 -2.44 -7.43
N PRO A 124 -9.16 -3.69 -7.21
CA PRO A 124 -9.68 -4.49 -6.12
C PRO A 124 -9.22 -3.95 -4.77
N ALA A 125 -10.12 -3.96 -3.82
CA ALA A 125 -9.87 -3.76 -2.40
C ALA A 125 -9.96 -5.09 -1.66
N GLY A 126 -9.53 -5.16 -0.42
CA GLY A 126 -9.58 -6.39 0.37
C GLY A 126 -8.59 -6.41 1.52
N VAL A 127 -8.29 -5.24 2.07
CA VAL A 127 -7.34 -5.06 3.16
C VAL A 127 -6.01 -5.76 2.79
N CYS A 128 -5.51 -6.68 3.61
CA CYS A 128 -4.24 -7.38 3.37
C CYS A 128 -4.24 -8.27 2.12
N CYS A 129 -5.41 -8.57 1.52
CA CYS A 129 -5.56 -9.42 0.35
C CYS A 129 -5.72 -8.65 -0.97
N ALA A 130 -5.74 -7.32 -0.95
CA ALA A 130 -6.00 -6.50 -2.14
C ALA A 130 -5.05 -6.84 -3.31
N GLY A 131 -3.75 -6.95 -3.06
CA GLY A 131 -2.76 -7.34 -4.06
C GLY A 131 -2.98 -8.75 -4.61
N MET A 132 -3.40 -9.71 -3.76
CA MET A 132 -3.73 -11.07 -4.22
C MET A 132 -5.02 -11.10 -5.03
N HIS A 133 -6.01 -10.25 -4.73
CA HIS A 133 -7.20 -10.10 -5.58
C HIS A 133 -6.83 -9.52 -6.94
N ALA A 134 -5.96 -8.51 -6.99
CA ALA A 134 -5.44 -7.97 -8.25
C ALA A 134 -4.73 -9.04 -9.07
N PHE A 135 -3.85 -9.81 -8.45
CA PHE A 135 -3.14 -10.91 -9.10
C PHE A 135 -4.09 -12.00 -9.60
N LYS A 136 -5.07 -12.41 -8.79
CA LYS A 136 -6.07 -13.41 -9.17
C LYS A 136 -6.89 -12.95 -10.38
N TYR A 137 -7.32 -11.69 -10.40
CA TYR A 137 -8.09 -11.13 -11.52
C TYR A 137 -7.26 -11.20 -12.81
N ALA A 138 -6.02 -10.69 -12.78
CA ALA A 138 -5.11 -10.71 -13.91
C ALA A 138 -4.84 -12.14 -14.41
N TYR A 139 -4.62 -13.09 -13.48
CA TYR A 139 -4.46 -14.52 -13.81
C TYR A 139 -5.69 -15.06 -14.54
N LEU A 140 -6.90 -14.80 -14.03
CA LEU A 140 -8.12 -15.32 -14.64
C LEU A 140 -8.38 -14.73 -16.02
N ALA A 141 -8.22 -13.41 -16.19
CA ALA A 141 -8.37 -12.74 -17.48
C ALA A 141 -7.42 -13.31 -18.54
N THR A 142 -6.16 -13.53 -18.17
CA THR A 142 -5.18 -14.16 -19.08
C THR A 142 -5.50 -15.64 -19.33
N LYS A 143 -5.92 -16.37 -18.29
CA LYS A 143 -6.26 -17.80 -18.36
C LYS A 143 -7.43 -18.08 -19.30
N THR A 144 -8.43 -17.20 -19.30
CA THR A 144 -9.61 -17.32 -20.18
C THR A 144 -9.36 -16.82 -21.59
N GLY A 145 -8.25 -16.09 -21.82
CA GLY A 145 -7.92 -15.51 -23.13
C GLY A 145 -8.58 -14.16 -23.39
N ASP A 146 -9.13 -13.52 -22.36
CA ASP A 146 -9.71 -12.19 -22.43
C ASP A 146 -8.64 -11.13 -22.73
N VAL A 147 -7.47 -11.27 -22.08
CA VAL A 147 -6.27 -10.48 -22.34
C VAL A 147 -5.04 -11.39 -22.47
N GLN A 148 -4.01 -10.91 -23.15
CA GLN A 148 -2.73 -11.64 -23.28
C GLN A 148 -1.65 -11.07 -22.35
N ARG A 149 -1.69 -9.79 -22.04
CA ARG A 149 -0.69 -9.09 -21.23
C ARG A 149 -1.33 -8.22 -20.17
N CYS A 150 -1.13 -8.59 -18.94
CA CYS A 150 -1.64 -7.85 -17.80
C CYS A 150 -0.52 -7.50 -16.81
N VAL A 151 -0.77 -6.44 -16.06
CA VAL A 151 0.03 -6.07 -14.90
C VAL A 151 -0.86 -6.13 -13.66
N ALA A 152 -0.41 -6.88 -12.66
CA ALA A 152 -1.02 -6.89 -11.33
C ALA A 152 -0.11 -6.20 -10.33
N THR A 153 -0.65 -5.32 -9.51
CA THR A 153 0.09 -4.61 -8.47
C THR A 153 -0.54 -4.79 -7.10
N GLY A 154 0.30 -4.74 -6.06
CA GLY A 154 -0.13 -4.57 -4.68
C GLY A 154 0.69 -3.42 -4.08
N SER A 155 0.04 -2.41 -3.55
CA SER A 155 0.72 -1.23 -3.01
C SER A 155 -0.02 -0.68 -1.80
N GLU A 156 0.74 -0.19 -0.82
CA GLU A 156 0.18 0.42 0.38
C GLU A 156 1.00 1.64 0.81
N ARG A 157 0.31 2.71 1.19
CA ARG A 157 0.91 3.91 1.78
C ARG A 157 0.43 4.09 3.22
N PHE A 158 0.76 3.13 4.06
CA PHE A 158 0.24 3.09 5.42
C PHE A 158 0.94 4.05 6.39
N SER A 159 2.15 4.53 6.06
CA SER A 159 2.95 5.40 6.93
C SER A 159 2.22 6.66 7.38
N ILE A 160 1.47 7.30 6.51
CA ILE A 160 0.72 8.53 6.85
C ILE A 160 -0.40 8.29 7.88
N SER A 161 -0.99 7.09 7.89
CA SER A 161 -2.02 6.72 8.85
C SER A 161 -1.45 6.38 10.24
N LEU A 162 -0.14 6.13 10.32
CA LEU A 162 0.55 5.77 11.56
C LEU A 162 1.18 6.96 12.29
N VAL A 163 1.04 8.17 11.77
CA VAL A 163 1.58 9.38 12.41
C VAL A 163 0.90 9.62 13.76
N SER A 164 1.68 9.89 14.79
CA SER A 164 1.22 10.02 16.19
C SER A 164 0.10 11.04 16.38
N ALA A 165 0.09 12.12 15.59
CA ALA A 165 -0.95 13.14 15.63
C ALA A 165 -2.37 12.60 15.43
N HIS A 166 -2.54 11.48 14.70
CA HIS A 166 -3.83 10.84 14.50
C HIS A 166 -4.35 10.10 15.75
N PHE A 167 -3.50 9.83 16.73
CA PHE A 167 -3.82 9.05 17.93
C PHE A 167 -3.84 9.89 19.22
N GLU A 168 -3.62 11.20 19.15
CA GLU A 168 -3.54 12.07 20.34
C GLU A 168 -4.83 12.10 21.14
N ASP A 169 -5.97 12.17 20.46
CA ASP A 169 -7.28 12.21 21.13
C ASP A 169 -7.64 10.87 21.78
N GLU A 170 -7.32 9.75 21.11
CA GLU A 170 -7.45 8.43 21.72
C GLU A 170 -6.53 8.27 22.93
N ALA A 171 -5.30 8.74 22.83
CA ALA A 171 -4.35 8.68 23.91
C ALA A 171 -4.79 9.51 25.13
N LYS A 172 -5.41 10.69 24.91
CA LYS A 172 -6.00 11.50 25.99
C LYS A 172 -7.18 10.79 26.65
N ARG A 173 -8.06 10.18 25.85
CA ARG A 173 -9.19 9.38 26.34
C ARG A 173 -8.73 8.19 27.15
N LEU A 174 -7.76 7.42 26.65
CA LEU A 174 -7.20 6.27 27.36
C LEU A 174 -6.62 6.67 28.71
N LYS A 175 -5.97 7.83 28.84
CA LYS A 175 -5.50 8.34 30.13
C LYS A 175 -6.64 8.61 31.11
N GLN A 176 -7.77 9.13 30.63
CA GLN A 176 -8.96 9.40 31.47
C GLN A 176 -9.65 8.10 31.94
N LEU A 177 -9.51 7.04 31.16
CA LEU A 177 -10.17 5.75 31.39
C LEU A 177 -9.28 4.69 32.02
N VAL A 178 -8.04 5.05 32.40
CA VAL A 178 -7.05 4.09 33.00
C VAL A 178 -7.61 3.33 34.21
N ASP A 179 -8.50 3.95 34.97
CA ASP A 179 -9.12 3.34 36.15
C ASP A 179 -10.49 2.72 35.87
N ASP A 180 -10.97 2.72 34.61
CA ASP A 180 -12.25 2.14 34.23
C ASP A 180 -12.08 0.69 33.75
N PRO A 181 -12.58 -0.32 34.52
CA PRO A 181 -12.47 -1.73 34.14
C PRO A 181 -13.32 -2.09 32.90
N TYR A 182 -14.20 -1.21 32.46
CA TYR A 182 -15.11 -1.43 31.32
C TYR A 182 -14.68 -0.71 30.05
N ILE A 183 -13.49 -0.14 30.00
CA ILE A 183 -12.98 0.61 28.84
C ILE A 183 -13.15 -0.13 27.50
N GLY A 184 -13.03 -1.45 27.49
CA GLY A 184 -13.21 -2.29 26.32
C GLY A 184 -14.67 -2.37 25.80
N PHE A 185 -15.62 -1.88 26.56
CA PHE A 185 -17.06 -1.87 26.22
C PHE A 185 -17.56 -0.48 25.80
N GLU A 186 -16.73 0.54 25.84
CA GLU A 186 -17.07 1.86 25.34
C GLU A 186 -17.33 1.79 23.82
N LYS A 187 -18.55 2.15 23.41
CA LYS A 187 -18.99 2.07 21.99
C LYS A 187 -18.12 2.89 21.04
N GLU A 188 -17.45 3.91 21.54
CA GLU A 188 -16.59 4.80 20.76
C GLU A 188 -15.24 4.15 20.39
N PHE A 189 -14.82 3.12 21.12
CA PHE A 189 -13.64 2.32 20.77
C PHE A 189 -13.94 1.19 19.77
N LEU A 190 -15.20 0.93 19.50
CA LEU A 190 -15.64 -0.11 18.56
C LEU A 190 -15.95 0.43 17.15
N ARG A 191 -15.72 1.72 16.92
CA ARG A 191 -15.88 2.40 15.62
C ARG A 191 -14.55 2.61 14.95
#